data_15320221422fdb0003ee7cd930e7495f
#
_entry.id   15320221422fdb0003ee7cd930e7495f
#
_cell.length_a   1.000
_cell.length_b   1.000
_cell.length_c   1.000
_cell.angle_alpha   90.00
_cell.angle_beta   90.00
_cell.angle_gamma   90.00
#
_symmetry.space_group_name_H-M   'P 1'
#
loop_
_entity.id
_entity.type
_entity.pdbx_description
1 polymer ?
#
loop_
_entity_poly.entity_id
_entity_poly.type
_entity_poly.pdbx_seq_one_letter_code
_entity_poly.pdbx_strand_id
1 'polypeptide(L)'
;MATVLATPGVYIEEKSAFASSVVPVGTAIPIFLGYTQKAARGTKSLKNIPTRISSFAEFEQFFGGAPSVKFEISEDASQVNGYKLTADASTRYLLHSSVKFFYSNGGADCYVLSVGDYGSGVSAKDFNDEGTGSGLPQVLKYNEPTLLVIPEAILLSKAECFSLQQAMLSHCGYATKSRFAILDVYDGAKERTNGDDDVINQFREGVGSNFLQWGAAYYPFVQTTIVSSGDVNFTNISNATDLIEILSKDVNDDLQSGRINEARANAIKNELAKIETASTKEEITSLQATLKVVSAKLN
;
A
#
# COMPACT_ATOMS: atom_id res chain seq x y z
N MET A 1 -36.44 7.08 43.74
CA MET A 1 -37.55 7.41 44.72
C MET A 1 -38.03 6.08 45.25
N ALA A 2 -38.04 5.93 46.59
CA ALA A 2 -38.58 4.74 47.21
C ALA A 2 -40.11 4.80 47.13
N THR A 3 -40.74 3.82 46.56
CA THR A 3 -42.20 3.71 46.51
C THR A 3 -42.71 3.30 47.88
N VAL A 4 -43.45 4.15 48.52
CA VAL A 4 -44.09 3.83 49.82
C VAL A 4 -45.31 2.96 49.53
N LEU A 5 -45.27 1.71 49.96
CA LEU A 5 -46.35 0.75 49.80
C LEU A 5 -47.35 0.93 50.96
N ALA A 6 -48.61 1.27 50.64
CA ALA A 6 -49.64 1.68 51.61
C ALA A 6 -50.46 0.54 52.19
N THR A 7 -50.38 -0.68 51.70
CA THR A 7 -51.17 -1.84 52.15
C THR A 7 -50.32 -3.05 52.45
N PRO A 8 -50.58 -3.87 53.49
CA PRO A 8 -49.89 -5.12 53.73
C PRO A 8 -50.15 -6.10 52.55
N GLY A 9 -49.11 -6.56 51.91
CA GLY A 9 -49.18 -7.49 50.79
C GLY A 9 -47.81 -8.01 50.39
N VAL A 10 -47.72 -8.99 49.49
CA VAL A 10 -46.49 -9.47 48.88
C VAL A 10 -46.26 -8.66 47.61
N TYR A 11 -45.17 -7.93 47.56
CA TYR A 11 -44.80 -7.12 46.41
C TYR A 11 -43.61 -7.74 45.76
N ILE A 12 -43.65 -7.93 44.41
CA ILE A 12 -42.54 -8.38 43.62
C ILE A 12 -41.87 -7.15 43.01
N GLU A 13 -40.67 -6.85 43.46
CA GLU A 13 -39.82 -5.82 42.81
C GLU A 13 -38.83 -6.55 41.89
N GLU A 14 -39.01 -6.44 40.56
CA GLU A 14 -38.03 -6.87 39.62
C GLU A 14 -36.85 -5.89 39.62
N LYS A 15 -35.75 -6.30 40.26
CA LYS A 15 -34.47 -5.61 40.12
C LYS A 15 -33.70 -6.28 38.99
N SER A 16 -33.47 -5.54 37.88
CA SER A 16 -32.55 -5.96 36.87
C SER A 16 -31.18 -6.23 37.52
N ALA A 17 -30.81 -7.50 37.65
CA ALA A 17 -29.53 -7.93 38.21
C ALA A 17 -28.35 -7.59 37.29
N PHE A 18 -28.65 -7.18 36.07
CA PHE A 18 -27.66 -6.74 35.11
C PHE A 18 -27.68 -5.23 35.07
N ALA A 19 -26.65 -4.60 35.60
CA ALA A 19 -26.35 -3.24 35.22
C ALA A 19 -26.31 -3.19 33.71
N SER A 20 -27.05 -2.26 33.08
CA SER A 20 -26.90 -1.97 31.65
C SER A 20 -25.54 -1.33 31.42
N SER A 21 -24.49 -2.16 31.50
CA SER A 21 -23.18 -1.70 31.04
C SER A 21 -23.26 -1.66 29.52
N VAL A 22 -23.49 -0.48 28.99
CA VAL A 22 -23.22 -0.20 27.59
C VAL A 22 -21.70 -0.40 27.42
N VAL A 23 -21.31 -1.57 26.92
CA VAL A 23 -19.93 -1.81 26.56
C VAL A 23 -19.66 -0.94 25.34
N PRO A 24 -18.72 0.01 25.41
CA PRO A 24 -18.39 0.83 24.25
C PRO A 24 -17.87 -0.11 23.14
N VAL A 25 -18.58 -0.14 22.02
CA VAL A 25 -18.11 -0.82 20.82
C VAL A 25 -17.01 0.04 20.21
N GLY A 26 -15.84 -0.56 19.95
CA GLY A 26 -14.75 0.13 19.25
C GLY A 26 -15.25 0.67 17.91
N THR A 27 -15.08 1.98 17.70
CA THR A 27 -15.35 2.64 16.43
C THR A 27 -14.04 2.86 15.67
N ALA A 28 -14.10 3.00 14.34
CA ALA A 28 -12.95 3.29 13.50
C ALA A 28 -11.84 2.21 13.56
N ILE A 29 -12.22 0.93 13.58
CA ILE A 29 -11.29 -0.19 13.46
C ILE A 29 -11.18 -0.56 11.97
N PRO A 30 -10.07 -0.22 11.28
CA PRO A 30 -9.93 -0.54 9.87
C PRO A 30 -9.56 -2.01 9.67
N ILE A 31 -10.01 -2.58 8.54
CA ILE A 31 -9.45 -3.78 7.96
C ILE A 31 -8.80 -3.42 6.62
N PHE A 32 -7.53 -3.73 6.50
CA PHE A 32 -6.74 -3.56 5.29
C PHE A 32 -6.64 -4.89 4.56
N LEU A 33 -7.02 -4.93 3.28
CA LEU A 33 -6.84 -6.08 2.41
C LEU A 33 -5.73 -5.78 1.41
N GLY A 34 -4.83 -6.74 1.21
CA GLY A 34 -3.75 -6.57 0.24
C GLY A 34 -2.75 -7.71 0.23
N TYR A 35 -1.68 -7.52 -0.54
CA TYR A 35 -0.60 -8.48 -0.66
C TYR A 35 0.48 -8.22 0.37
N THR A 36 1.18 -9.28 0.78
CA THR A 36 2.21 -9.24 1.82
C THR A 36 3.42 -10.08 1.42
N GLN A 37 4.55 -9.84 2.06
CA GLN A 37 5.76 -10.65 1.82
C GLN A 37 5.57 -12.11 2.30
N LYS A 38 4.86 -12.27 3.40
CA LYS A 38 4.48 -13.56 4.01
C LYS A 38 3.17 -13.36 4.75
N ALA A 39 2.52 -14.44 5.14
CA ALA A 39 1.34 -14.38 6.00
C ALA A 39 1.39 -15.57 6.96
N ALA A 40 2.08 -15.43 8.11
CA ALA A 40 2.27 -16.51 9.06
C ALA A 40 2.53 -16.03 10.49
N ARG A 41 2.03 -16.77 11.46
CA ARG A 41 2.33 -16.64 12.88
C ARG A 41 2.95 -17.96 13.37
N GLY A 42 4.29 -17.99 13.44
CA GLY A 42 5.02 -19.24 13.64
C GLY A 42 4.80 -20.19 12.45
N THR A 43 4.29 -21.38 12.69
CA THR A 43 3.98 -22.39 11.66
C THR A 43 2.56 -22.25 11.08
N LYS A 44 1.71 -21.39 11.68
CA LYS A 44 0.32 -21.23 11.26
C LYS A 44 0.22 -20.19 10.14
N SER A 45 -0.35 -20.58 8.99
CA SER A 45 -0.65 -19.65 7.91
C SER A 45 -1.77 -18.67 8.33
N LEU A 46 -1.61 -17.40 7.95
CA LEU A 46 -2.57 -16.33 8.12
C LEU A 46 -3.17 -15.86 6.77
N LYS A 47 -2.83 -16.53 5.66
CA LYS A 47 -3.35 -16.18 4.33
C LYS A 47 -4.88 -16.34 4.33
N ASN A 48 -5.58 -15.32 3.85
CA ASN A 48 -7.03 -15.20 3.86
C ASN A 48 -7.68 -15.30 5.26
N ILE A 49 -6.95 -14.94 6.32
CA ILE A 49 -7.46 -14.91 7.69
C ILE A 49 -7.34 -13.48 8.22
N PRO A 50 -8.45 -12.73 8.43
CA PRO A 50 -8.41 -11.43 9.06
C PRO A 50 -7.70 -11.51 10.42
N THR A 51 -6.57 -10.85 10.55
CA THR A 51 -5.71 -10.93 11.72
C THR A 51 -5.60 -9.55 12.36
N ARG A 52 -5.97 -9.44 13.63
CA ARG A 52 -5.83 -8.21 14.42
C ARG A 52 -4.37 -7.97 14.77
N ILE A 53 -3.93 -6.75 14.62
CA ILE A 53 -2.61 -6.25 15.01
C ILE A 53 -2.75 -4.92 15.75
N SER A 54 -1.81 -4.64 16.65
CA SER A 54 -1.80 -3.46 17.51
C SER A 54 -0.64 -2.50 17.22
N SER A 55 0.31 -2.90 16.37
CA SER A 55 1.48 -2.10 16.04
C SER A 55 2.04 -2.46 14.67
N PHE A 56 2.82 -1.53 14.09
CA PHE A 56 3.53 -1.80 12.83
C PHE A 56 4.59 -2.89 12.97
N ALA A 57 5.25 -3.00 14.12
CA ALA A 57 6.20 -4.09 14.38
C ALA A 57 5.52 -5.47 14.37
N GLU A 58 4.29 -5.58 14.87
CA GLU A 58 3.49 -6.80 14.79
C GLU A 58 3.07 -7.12 13.36
N PHE A 59 2.77 -6.07 12.54
CA PHE A 59 2.56 -6.24 11.12
C PHE A 59 3.78 -6.87 10.44
N GLU A 60 4.97 -6.31 10.62
CA GLU A 60 6.19 -6.85 9.99
C GLU A 60 6.52 -8.27 10.48
N GLN A 61 6.26 -8.57 11.75
CA GLN A 61 6.46 -9.90 12.30
C GLN A 61 5.59 -10.95 11.58
N PHE A 62 4.32 -10.66 11.33
CA PHE A 62 3.37 -11.62 10.75
C PHE A 62 3.32 -11.57 9.22
N PHE A 63 3.44 -10.39 8.64
CA PHE A 63 3.22 -10.14 7.22
C PHE A 63 4.48 -9.77 6.44
N GLY A 64 5.60 -9.54 7.13
CA GLY A 64 6.89 -9.24 6.51
C GLY A 64 7.10 -7.77 6.17
N GLY A 65 8.18 -7.52 5.43
CA GLY A 65 8.64 -6.19 5.09
C GLY A 65 8.01 -5.59 3.81
N ALA A 66 8.54 -4.44 3.41
CA ALA A 66 8.13 -3.73 2.22
C ALA A 66 8.39 -4.52 0.93
N PRO A 67 7.56 -4.35 -0.11
CA PRO A 67 7.86 -4.89 -1.43
C PRO A 67 9.10 -4.23 -2.01
N SER A 68 9.93 -5.01 -2.70
CA SER A 68 11.06 -4.49 -3.47
C SER A 68 10.56 -4.11 -4.87
N VAL A 69 10.09 -2.86 -5.01
CA VAL A 69 9.65 -2.36 -6.32
C VAL A 69 10.83 -2.34 -7.28
N LYS A 70 10.65 -2.90 -8.48
CA LYS A 70 11.65 -2.88 -9.55
C LYS A 70 11.34 -1.80 -10.57
N PHE A 71 12.39 -1.24 -11.13
CA PHE A 71 12.33 -0.20 -12.16
C PHE A 71 13.19 -0.62 -13.34
N GLU A 72 12.71 -0.32 -14.52
CA GLU A 72 13.49 -0.39 -15.75
C GLU A 72 13.94 1.02 -16.14
N ILE A 73 15.22 1.19 -16.43
CA ILE A 73 15.80 2.43 -16.94
C ILE A 73 15.85 2.38 -18.46
N SER A 74 15.46 3.47 -19.11
CA SER A 74 15.56 3.60 -20.59
C SER A 74 15.95 5.03 -20.97
N GLU A 75 16.61 5.19 -22.11
CA GLU A 75 16.87 6.51 -22.67
C GLU A 75 15.56 7.16 -23.10
N ASP A 76 15.39 8.45 -22.75
CA ASP A 76 14.25 9.26 -23.14
C ASP A 76 14.68 10.73 -23.28
N ALA A 77 14.91 11.14 -24.51
CA ALA A 77 15.35 12.50 -24.83
C ALA A 77 14.35 13.61 -24.44
N SER A 78 13.09 13.25 -24.11
CA SER A 78 12.08 14.21 -23.62
C SER A 78 12.28 14.59 -22.15
N GLN A 79 13.05 13.78 -21.42
CA GLN A 79 13.36 14.03 -20.00
C GLN A 79 14.56 14.93 -19.85
N VAL A 80 14.56 15.77 -18.80
CA VAL A 80 15.65 16.72 -18.52
C VAL A 80 17.02 16.01 -18.38
N ASN A 81 17.03 14.81 -17.80
CA ASN A 81 18.24 14.01 -17.60
C ASN A 81 18.49 12.99 -18.74
N GLY A 82 17.65 12.97 -19.80
CA GLY A 82 17.78 12.02 -20.91
C GLY A 82 17.34 10.60 -20.60
N TYR A 83 16.81 10.31 -19.41
CA TYR A 83 16.43 8.97 -18.98
C TYR A 83 15.06 8.92 -18.33
N LYS A 84 14.39 7.78 -18.45
CA LYS A 84 13.11 7.49 -17.83
C LYS A 84 13.22 6.22 -16.99
N LEU A 85 12.63 6.27 -15.79
CA LEU A 85 12.41 5.10 -14.94
C LEU A 85 10.96 4.66 -15.05
N THR A 86 10.73 3.41 -15.43
CA THR A 86 9.41 2.80 -15.49
C THR A 86 9.30 1.74 -14.41
N ALA A 87 8.32 1.87 -13.50
CA ALA A 87 8.11 0.87 -12.46
C ALA A 87 7.48 -0.40 -13.05
N ASP A 88 7.99 -1.56 -12.66
CA ASP A 88 7.37 -2.84 -12.97
C ASP A 88 6.11 -3.02 -12.10
N ALA A 89 4.95 -2.98 -12.76
CA ALA A 89 3.64 -3.08 -12.13
C ALA A 89 3.48 -4.38 -11.32
N SER A 90 4.13 -5.47 -11.73
CA SER A 90 4.05 -6.77 -11.03
C SER A 90 4.74 -6.78 -9.67
N THR A 91 5.63 -5.81 -9.41
CA THR A 91 6.39 -5.68 -8.16
C THR A 91 5.84 -4.59 -7.24
N ARG A 92 4.80 -3.86 -7.69
CA ARG A 92 4.23 -2.73 -6.96
C ARG A 92 3.06 -3.19 -6.09
N TYR A 93 3.18 -2.94 -4.77
CA TYR A 93 2.16 -3.24 -3.77
C TYR A 93 2.06 -2.08 -2.78
N LEU A 94 0.87 -1.81 -2.25
CA LEU A 94 0.59 -0.62 -1.45
C LEU A 94 0.25 -0.92 0.02
N LEU A 95 -0.16 -2.15 0.35
CA LEU A 95 -0.62 -2.50 1.70
C LEU A 95 0.40 -2.15 2.78
N HIS A 96 1.67 -2.56 2.62
CA HIS A 96 2.72 -2.29 3.61
C HIS A 96 2.87 -0.80 3.91
N SER A 97 2.94 0.04 2.86
CA SER A 97 3.08 1.49 3.00
C SER A 97 1.83 2.12 3.61
N SER A 98 0.63 1.62 3.28
CA SER A 98 -0.63 2.11 3.83
C SER A 98 -0.75 1.81 5.33
N VAL A 99 -0.39 0.59 5.76
CA VAL A 99 -0.37 0.22 7.18
C VAL A 99 0.72 0.99 7.94
N LYS A 100 1.91 1.17 7.35
CA LYS A 100 2.97 2.02 7.91
C LYS A 100 2.49 3.46 8.09
N PHE A 101 1.80 4.00 7.08
CA PHE A 101 1.23 5.35 7.13
C PHE A 101 0.15 5.48 8.21
N PHE A 102 -0.73 4.50 8.34
CA PHE A 102 -1.74 4.43 9.39
C PHE A 102 -1.11 4.53 10.78
N TYR A 103 -0.13 3.69 11.10
CA TYR A 103 0.54 3.74 12.41
C TYR A 103 1.39 5.00 12.62
N SER A 104 2.02 5.52 11.58
CA SER A 104 2.79 6.78 11.67
C SER A 104 1.92 8.00 11.98
N ASN A 105 0.61 7.92 11.71
CA ASN A 105 -0.37 8.95 12.02
C ASN A 105 -1.20 8.66 13.28
N GLY A 106 -0.70 7.79 14.17
CA GLY A 106 -1.37 7.51 15.45
C GLY A 106 -2.46 6.44 15.36
N GLY A 107 -2.42 5.60 14.33
CA GLY A 107 -3.31 4.44 14.21
C GLY A 107 -3.22 3.52 15.43
N ALA A 108 -4.37 3.00 15.84
CA ALA A 108 -4.51 2.04 16.93
C ALA A 108 -4.64 0.61 16.37
N ASP A 109 -5.48 -0.23 16.99
CA ASP A 109 -5.74 -1.58 16.51
C ASP A 109 -6.35 -1.58 15.10
N CYS A 110 -5.89 -2.47 14.25
CA CYS A 110 -6.48 -2.72 12.94
C CYS A 110 -6.46 -4.21 12.60
N TYR A 111 -7.17 -4.57 11.54
CA TYR A 111 -7.11 -5.91 10.95
C TYR A 111 -6.33 -5.87 9.64
N VAL A 112 -5.62 -6.94 9.36
CA VAL A 112 -4.96 -7.18 8.07
C VAL A 112 -5.44 -8.50 7.50
N LEU A 113 -5.83 -8.50 6.24
CA LEU A 113 -6.16 -9.69 5.47
C LEU A 113 -5.19 -9.79 4.29
N SER A 114 -4.23 -10.70 4.39
CA SER A 114 -3.33 -11.03 3.28
C SER A 114 -4.07 -11.89 2.26
N VAL A 115 -4.26 -11.36 1.06
CA VAL A 115 -4.94 -12.07 -0.04
C VAL A 115 -3.95 -12.83 -0.93
N GLY A 116 -2.67 -12.46 -0.91
CA GLY A 116 -1.62 -13.08 -1.71
C GLY A 116 -0.21 -12.65 -1.28
N ASP A 117 0.77 -13.25 -1.93
CA ASP A 117 2.19 -12.96 -1.71
C ASP A 117 2.73 -12.07 -2.84
N TYR A 118 3.84 -11.35 -2.58
CA TYR A 118 4.49 -10.54 -3.62
C TYR A 118 4.99 -11.40 -4.80
N GLY A 119 5.05 -10.82 -6.00
CA GLY A 119 5.65 -11.42 -7.19
C GLY A 119 4.67 -11.95 -8.24
N SER A 120 3.37 -12.00 -7.95
CA SER A 120 2.34 -12.45 -8.91
C SER A 120 1.55 -11.31 -9.57
N GLY A 121 1.84 -10.06 -9.20
CA GLY A 121 1.03 -8.91 -9.57
C GLY A 121 -0.26 -8.85 -8.74
N VAL A 122 -1.09 -7.84 -9.00
CA VAL A 122 -2.36 -7.60 -8.31
C VAL A 122 -3.51 -8.11 -9.16
N SER A 123 -4.41 -8.93 -8.58
CA SER A 123 -5.58 -9.49 -9.26
C SER A 123 -6.88 -9.14 -8.51
N ALA A 124 -7.88 -8.66 -9.23
CA ALA A 124 -9.18 -8.34 -8.65
C ALA A 124 -9.85 -9.55 -7.98
N LYS A 125 -9.61 -10.75 -8.53
CA LYS A 125 -10.15 -11.99 -8.01
C LYS A 125 -9.68 -12.31 -6.60
N ASP A 126 -8.45 -11.94 -6.23
CA ASP A 126 -7.93 -12.22 -4.89
C ASP A 126 -8.64 -11.40 -3.81
N PHE A 127 -9.20 -10.23 -4.16
CA PHE A 127 -9.97 -9.39 -3.25
C PHE A 127 -11.44 -9.77 -3.12
N ASN A 128 -12.03 -10.39 -4.12
CA ASN A 128 -13.45 -10.75 -4.11
C ASN A 128 -13.70 -12.02 -4.92
N ASP A 129 -13.37 -13.18 -4.37
CA ASP A 129 -13.65 -14.49 -4.97
C ASP A 129 -14.72 -15.23 -4.19
N GLU A 130 -15.94 -15.20 -4.68
CA GLU A 130 -17.06 -15.95 -4.08
C GLU A 130 -16.86 -17.47 -4.19
N GLY A 131 -16.15 -17.95 -5.21
CA GLY A 131 -15.93 -19.38 -5.45
C GLY A 131 -15.01 -20.01 -4.42
N THR A 132 -13.91 -19.33 -4.05
CA THR A 132 -12.99 -19.77 -2.99
C THR A 132 -13.34 -19.17 -1.63
N GLY A 133 -14.16 -18.13 -1.62
CA GLY A 133 -14.49 -17.36 -0.42
C GLY A 133 -13.32 -16.46 0.04
N SER A 134 -12.39 -16.09 -0.85
CA SER A 134 -11.24 -15.24 -0.54
C SER A 134 -11.58 -13.74 -0.58
N GLY A 135 -10.82 -12.93 0.15
CA GLY A 135 -11.00 -11.49 0.18
C GLY A 135 -12.24 -11.04 0.95
N LEU A 136 -13.10 -10.23 0.33
CA LEU A 136 -14.31 -9.66 0.96
C LEU A 136 -15.22 -10.72 1.62
N PRO A 137 -15.45 -11.92 1.05
CA PRO A 137 -16.21 -12.97 1.72
C PRO A 137 -15.62 -13.40 3.08
N GLN A 138 -14.31 -13.37 3.27
CA GLN A 138 -13.71 -13.67 4.58
C GLN A 138 -14.01 -12.58 5.60
N VAL A 139 -14.03 -11.32 5.17
CA VAL A 139 -14.30 -10.17 6.05
C VAL A 139 -15.73 -10.26 6.65
N LEU A 140 -16.68 -10.86 5.95
CA LEU A 140 -18.06 -11.06 6.47
C LEU A 140 -18.12 -11.88 7.76
N LYS A 141 -17.14 -12.74 8.00
CA LYS A 141 -17.09 -13.59 9.19
C LYS A 141 -16.66 -12.87 10.47
N TYR A 142 -16.21 -11.61 10.34
CA TYR A 142 -15.67 -10.80 11.44
C TYR A 142 -16.52 -9.56 11.62
N ASN A 143 -17.12 -9.35 12.78
CA ASN A 143 -18.03 -8.21 13.02
C ASN A 143 -17.33 -6.95 13.57
N GLU A 144 -16.12 -7.08 14.07
CA GLU A 144 -15.40 -5.98 14.74
C GLU A 144 -14.90 -4.88 13.79
N PRO A 145 -14.38 -5.19 12.56
CA PRO A 145 -13.93 -4.14 11.65
C PRO A 145 -15.08 -3.22 11.22
N THR A 146 -14.86 -1.91 11.30
CA THR A 146 -15.83 -0.86 10.94
C THR A 146 -15.45 -0.10 9.66
N LEU A 147 -14.18 -0.10 9.27
CA LEU A 147 -13.68 0.55 8.05
C LEU A 147 -13.08 -0.50 7.12
N LEU A 148 -13.39 -0.44 5.84
CA LEU A 148 -12.89 -1.35 4.81
C LEU A 148 -11.95 -0.59 3.87
N VAL A 149 -10.71 -1.04 3.74
CA VAL A 149 -9.65 -0.39 2.96
C VAL A 149 -8.94 -1.41 2.07
N ILE A 150 -8.89 -1.15 0.77
CA ILE A 150 -8.14 -1.97 -0.21
C ILE A 150 -7.21 -1.05 -1.01
N PRO A 151 -5.99 -0.80 -0.53
CA PRO A 151 -5.08 0.15 -1.18
C PRO A 151 -4.70 -0.23 -2.61
N GLU A 152 -4.55 -1.53 -2.89
CA GLU A 152 -4.18 -2.04 -4.20
C GLU A 152 -5.29 -1.95 -5.26
N ALA A 153 -6.51 -1.55 -4.90
CA ALA A 153 -7.60 -1.39 -5.86
C ALA A 153 -7.22 -0.49 -7.05
N ILE A 154 -6.43 0.57 -6.79
CA ILE A 154 -5.97 1.51 -7.82
C ILE A 154 -4.86 0.95 -8.73
N LEU A 155 -4.28 -0.20 -8.41
CA LEU A 155 -3.28 -0.89 -9.23
C LEU A 155 -3.90 -1.83 -10.26
N LEU A 156 -5.19 -2.12 -10.14
CA LEU A 156 -5.96 -2.90 -11.09
C LEU A 156 -6.22 -2.11 -12.39
N SER A 157 -6.73 -2.77 -13.40
CA SER A 157 -7.28 -2.04 -14.54
C SER A 157 -8.46 -1.16 -14.11
N LYS A 158 -8.73 -0.08 -14.83
CA LYS A 158 -9.79 0.87 -14.51
C LYS A 158 -11.15 0.19 -14.27
N ALA A 159 -11.52 -0.75 -15.12
CA ALA A 159 -12.79 -1.48 -15.01
C ALA A 159 -12.83 -2.39 -13.77
N GLU A 160 -11.73 -3.10 -13.49
CA GLU A 160 -11.62 -3.97 -12.31
C GLU A 160 -11.60 -3.15 -11.00
N CYS A 161 -10.90 -1.99 -11.00
CA CYS A 161 -10.91 -1.09 -9.86
C CYS A 161 -12.33 -0.64 -9.51
N PHE A 162 -13.09 -0.16 -10.49
CA PHE A 162 -14.48 0.26 -10.26
C PHE A 162 -15.38 -0.90 -9.83
N SER A 163 -15.23 -2.07 -10.44
CA SER A 163 -15.98 -3.26 -10.04
C SER A 163 -15.69 -3.66 -8.58
N LEU A 164 -14.43 -3.60 -8.17
CA LEU A 164 -14.03 -3.88 -6.79
C LEU A 164 -14.57 -2.82 -5.82
N GLN A 165 -14.53 -1.55 -6.18
CA GLN A 165 -15.07 -0.46 -5.36
C GLN A 165 -16.60 -0.56 -5.20
N GLN A 166 -17.32 -0.94 -6.27
CA GLN A 166 -18.76 -1.27 -6.18
C GLN A 166 -19.02 -2.46 -5.23
N ALA A 167 -18.17 -3.50 -5.29
CA ALA A 167 -18.26 -4.63 -4.36
C ALA A 167 -17.99 -4.21 -2.91
N MET A 168 -17.02 -3.31 -2.66
CA MET A 168 -16.76 -2.74 -1.33
C MET A 168 -17.97 -1.97 -0.79
N LEU A 169 -18.59 -1.12 -1.61
CA LEU A 169 -19.80 -0.39 -1.24
C LEU A 169 -20.98 -1.32 -0.98
N SER A 170 -21.19 -2.34 -1.81
CA SER A 170 -22.21 -3.36 -1.60
C SER A 170 -21.97 -4.16 -0.33
N HIS A 171 -20.72 -4.55 -0.04
CA HIS A 171 -20.33 -5.21 1.20
C HIS A 171 -20.72 -4.37 2.42
N CYS A 172 -20.44 -3.06 2.39
CA CYS A 172 -20.77 -2.15 3.50
C CYS A 172 -22.27 -1.84 3.58
N GLY A 173 -22.93 -1.56 2.46
CA GLY A 173 -24.30 -1.03 2.44
C GLY A 173 -25.40 -2.08 2.38
N TYR A 174 -25.10 -3.25 1.80
CA TYR A 174 -26.08 -4.34 1.68
C TYR A 174 -25.79 -5.47 2.67
N ALA A 175 -24.55 -6.01 2.64
CA ALA A 175 -24.25 -7.22 3.38
C ALA A 175 -24.08 -7.00 4.89
N THR A 176 -23.44 -5.90 5.32
CA THR A 176 -23.09 -5.69 6.73
C THR A 176 -23.86 -4.57 7.41
N LYS A 177 -24.07 -3.43 6.74
CA LYS A 177 -24.71 -2.22 7.28
C LYS A 177 -24.07 -1.70 8.58
N SER A 178 -22.81 -2.05 8.82
CA SER A 178 -22.05 -1.68 10.02
C SER A 178 -20.63 -1.22 9.68
N ARG A 179 -20.30 -1.15 8.39
CA ARG A 179 -18.96 -0.80 7.89
C ARG A 179 -19.04 0.35 6.91
N PHE A 180 -17.89 0.97 6.70
CA PHE A 180 -17.74 2.10 5.80
C PHE A 180 -16.52 1.89 4.90
N ALA A 181 -16.69 2.01 3.59
CA ALA A 181 -15.62 1.81 2.62
C ALA A 181 -14.80 3.09 2.44
N ILE A 182 -13.48 2.96 2.47
CA ILE A 182 -12.55 4.03 2.11
C ILE A 182 -12.03 3.72 0.71
N LEU A 183 -12.30 4.63 -0.21
CA LEU A 183 -11.98 4.49 -1.63
C LEU A 183 -10.96 5.52 -2.06
N ASP A 184 -10.05 5.13 -2.94
CA ASP A 184 -9.16 6.04 -3.66
C ASP A 184 -9.67 6.26 -5.08
N VAL A 185 -9.58 7.49 -5.57
CA VAL A 185 -9.94 7.80 -6.96
C VAL A 185 -8.90 7.19 -7.88
N TYR A 186 -9.34 6.39 -8.86
CA TYR A 186 -8.45 5.83 -9.88
C TYR A 186 -7.71 6.96 -10.63
N ASP A 187 -6.42 6.79 -10.87
CA ASP A 187 -5.56 7.85 -11.42
C ASP A 187 -5.54 9.16 -10.61
N GLY A 188 -5.80 9.12 -9.31
CA GLY A 188 -5.92 10.28 -8.44
C GLY A 188 -4.65 11.14 -8.29
N ALA A 189 -3.55 10.80 -8.95
CA ALA A 189 -2.37 11.66 -9.12
C ALA A 189 -2.52 12.66 -10.29
N LYS A 190 -3.45 12.44 -11.21
CA LYS A 190 -3.68 13.32 -12.35
C LYS A 190 -4.48 14.55 -11.92
N GLU A 191 -4.16 15.69 -12.52
CA GLU A 191 -4.94 16.91 -12.36
C GLU A 191 -6.33 16.79 -12.97
N ARG A 192 -7.25 17.59 -12.50
CA ARG A 192 -8.60 17.68 -13.05
C ARG A 192 -8.59 18.34 -14.42
N THR A 193 -9.44 17.83 -15.30
CA THR A 193 -9.71 18.41 -16.61
C THR A 193 -11.18 18.84 -16.72
N ASN A 194 -11.53 19.61 -17.74
CA ASN A 194 -12.92 20.02 -17.98
C ASN A 194 -13.65 19.12 -19.00
N GLY A 195 -13.07 17.95 -19.32
CA GLY A 195 -13.58 17.02 -20.33
C GLY A 195 -14.09 15.71 -19.76
N ASP A 196 -14.44 14.80 -20.65
CA ASP A 196 -14.86 13.43 -20.32
C ASP A 196 -13.70 12.61 -19.70
N ASP A 197 -12.46 13.06 -19.89
CA ASP A 197 -11.25 12.47 -19.31
C ASP A 197 -10.99 12.90 -17.84
N ASP A 198 -11.86 13.73 -17.26
CA ASP A 198 -11.72 14.14 -15.85
C ASP A 198 -11.81 12.95 -14.92
N VAL A 199 -10.78 12.77 -14.09
CA VAL A 199 -10.65 11.61 -13.18
C VAL A 199 -11.81 11.49 -12.19
N ILE A 200 -12.38 12.62 -11.74
CA ILE A 200 -13.51 12.63 -10.81
C ILE A 200 -14.80 12.25 -11.51
N ASN A 201 -15.04 12.74 -12.76
CA ASN A 201 -16.20 12.36 -13.54
C ASN A 201 -16.17 10.87 -13.85
N GLN A 202 -15.02 10.35 -14.32
CA GLN A 202 -14.82 8.93 -14.58
C GLN A 202 -15.01 8.07 -13.33
N PHE A 203 -14.52 8.55 -12.16
CA PHE A 203 -14.73 7.86 -10.89
C PHE A 203 -16.22 7.79 -10.53
N ARG A 204 -16.96 8.91 -10.64
CA ARG A 204 -18.40 8.95 -10.34
C ARG A 204 -19.20 8.03 -11.24
N GLU A 205 -18.89 8.02 -12.53
CA GLU A 205 -19.53 7.12 -13.49
C GLU A 205 -19.19 5.66 -13.19
N GLY A 206 -17.91 5.37 -12.91
CA GLY A 206 -17.43 4.01 -12.64
C GLY A 206 -17.96 3.41 -11.36
N VAL A 207 -18.04 4.17 -10.27
CA VAL A 207 -18.58 3.70 -8.99
C VAL A 207 -20.11 3.61 -9.02
N GLY A 208 -20.77 4.38 -9.88
CA GLY A 208 -22.23 4.38 -10.03
C GLY A 208 -22.95 5.07 -8.86
N SER A 209 -24.20 4.67 -8.61
CA SER A 209 -25.09 5.34 -7.65
C SER A 209 -25.50 4.50 -6.44
N ASN A 210 -25.10 3.22 -6.37
CA ASN A 210 -25.56 2.32 -5.33
C ASN A 210 -24.69 2.44 -4.07
N PHE A 211 -25.34 2.50 -2.91
CA PHE A 211 -24.69 2.45 -1.58
C PHE A 211 -23.65 3.55 -1.31
N LEU A 212 -23.71 4.69 -2.00
CA LEU A 212 -22.72 5.78 -1.86
C LEU A 212 -22.64 6.33 -0.43
N GLN A 213 -23.72 6.26 0.34
CA GLN A 213 -23.72 6.67 1.76
C GLN A 213 -22.85 5.77 2.67
N TRP A 214 -22.34 4.65 2.14
CA TRP A 214 -21.51 3.70 2.87
C TRP A 214 -20.03 3.76 2.49
N GLY A 215 -19.61 4.82 1.83
CA GLY A 215 -18.20 5.02 1.48
C GLY A 215 -17.81 6.48 1.36
N ALA A 216 -16.51 6.73 1.46
CA ALA A 216 -15.89 8.00 1.15
C ALA A 216 -14.77 7.80 0.14
N ALA A 217 -14.63 8.75 -0.78
CA ALA A 217 -13.54 8.79 -1.74
C ALA A 217 -12.64 10.00 -1.49
N TYR A 218 -11.33 9.79 -1.65
CA TYR A 218 -10.32 10.82 -1.42
C TYR A 218 -9.57 11.15 -2.70
N TYR A 219 -9.36 12.45 -2.94
CA TYR A 219 -8.64 13.01 -4.06
C TYR A 219 -8.09 14.40 -3.67
N PRO A 220 -6.92 14.81 -4.18
CA PRO A 220 -5.93 14.02 -4.92
C PRO A 220 -5.11 13.09 -4.03
N PHE A 221 -4.24 12.26 -4.64
CA PHE A 221 -3.25 11.51 -3.87
C PHE A 221 -2.29 12.47 -3.16
N VAL A 222 -1.97 12.15 -1.92
CA VAL A 222 -1.03 12.95 -1.13
C VAL A 222 0.39 12.41 -1.27
N GLN A 223 1.35 13.33 -1.38
CA GLN A 223 2.76 12.98 -1.32
C GLN A 223 3.17 12.75 0.13
N THR A 224 3.86 11.66 0.39
CA THR A 224 4.30 11.28 1.74
C THR A 224 5.79 10.97 1.76
N THR A 225 6.37 10.98 2.97
CA THR A 225 7.76 10.57 3.21
C THR A 225 7.87 9.14 3.75
N ILE A 226 6.81 8.34 3.61
CA ILE A 226 6.74 6.95 4.12
C ILE A 226 7.75 6.04 3.43
N VAL A 227 7.96 6.25 2.12
CA VAL A 227 9.07 5.67 1.36
C VAL A 227 10.13 6.74 1.21
N SER A 228 11.33 6.48 1.71
CA SER A 228 12.46 7.39 1.67
C SER A 228 13.43 7.04 0.54
N SER A 229 14.34 7.97 0.23
CA SER A 229 15.43 7.70 -0.74
C SER A 229 16.39 6.60 -0.28
N GLY A 230 16.33 6.17 0.97
CA GLY A 230 17.09 5.02 1.48
C GLY A 230 16.42 3.68 1.18
N ASP A 231 15.11 3.68 0.95
CA ASP A 231 14.32 2.48 0.64
C ASP A 231 14.41 2.09 -0.85
N VAL A 232 14.79 3.03 -1.72
CA VAL A 232 14.98 2.83 -3.17
C VAL A 232 16.42 3.13 -3.54
N ASN A 233 17.09 2.20 -4.18
CA ASN A 233 18.49 2.32 -4.58
C ASN A 233 18.74 1.59 -5.91
N PHE A 234 19.99 1.55 -6.39
CA PHE A 234 20.34 0.95 -7.68
C PHE A 234 19.98 -0.54 -7.79
N THR A 235 19.85 -1.27 -6.67
CA THR A 235 19.42 -2.69 -6.70
C THR A 235 17.93 -2.83 -7.07
N ASN A 236 17.19 -1.74 -7.09
CA ASN A 236 15.82 -1.70 -7.58
C ASN A 236 15.75 -1.60 -9.11
N ILE A 237 16.88 -1.33 -9.81
CA ILE A 237 16.93 -1.34 -11.27
C ILE A 237 17.02 -2.79 -11.76
N SER A 238 16.08 -3.21 -12.63
CA SER A 238 16.02 -4.58 -13.15
C SER A 238 17.01 -4.83 -14.27
N ASN A 239 17.32 -3.82 -15.08
CA ASN A 239 18.28 -3.85 -16.18
C ASN A 239 19.58 -3.15 -15.78
N ALA A 240 20.32 -3.77 -14.85
CA ALA A 240 21.58 -3.22 -14.31
C ALA A 240 22.65 -2.95 -15.40
N THR A 241 22.69 -3.76 -16.45
CA THR A 241 23.60 -3.57 -17.58
C THR A 241 23.37 -2.22 -18.27
N ASP A 242 22.12 -1.86 -18.55
CA ASP A 242 21.77 -0.58 -19.19
C ASP A 242 22.15 0.60 -18.27
N LEU A 243 21.92 0.45 -16.95
CA LEU A 243 22.36 1.45 -15.97
C LEU A 243 23.89 1.65 -16.02
N ILE A 244 24.66 0.56 -16.10
CA ILE A 244 26.13 0.62 -16.19
C ILE A 244 26.57 1.29 -17.50
N GLU A 245 25.91 0.98 -18.62
CA GLU A 245 26.21 1.60 -19.92
C GLU A 245 25.96 3.11 -19.89
N ILE A 246 24.81 3.54 -19.36
CA ILE A 246 24.43 4.95 -19.19
C ILE A 246 25.49 5.68 -18.37
N LEU A 247 25.80 5.17 -17.17
CA LEU A 247 26.79 5.79 -16.28
C LEU A 247 28.20 5.77 -16.86
N SER A 248 28.55 4.74 -17.64
CA SER A 248 29.86 4.66 -18.32
C SER A 248 29.97 5.68 -19.46
N LYS A 249 28.88 5.99 -20.15
CA LYS A 249 28.81 7.06 -21.16
C LYS A 249 29.08 8.41 -20.53
N ASP A 250 28.41 8.72 -19.41
CA ASP A 250 28.64 9.96 -18.66
C ASP A 250 30.11 10.11 -18.21
N VAL A 251 30.72 9.01 -17.72
CA VAL A 251 32.14 8.99 -17.33
C VAL A 251 33.07 9.26 -18.54
N ASN A 252 32.73 8.73 -19.73
CA ASN A 252 33.49 8.98 -20.94
C ASN A 252 33.38 10.45 -21.40
N ASP A 253 32.21 11.04 -21.33
CA ASP A 253 31.97 12.45 -21.67
C ASP A 253 32.72 13.38 -20.73
N ASP A 254 32.79 13.04 -19.43
CA ASP A 254 33.59 13.74 -18.45
C ASP A 254 35.09 13.64 -18.71
N LEU A 255 35.56 12.47 -19.18
CA LEU A 255 36.96 12.29 -19.58
C LEU A 255 37.29 13.12 -20.83
N GLN A 256 36.44 13.07 -21.85
CA GLN A 256 36.64 13.82 -23.11
C GLN A 256 36.61 15.33 -22.89
N SER A 257 35.75 15.80 -21.99
CA SER A 257 35.68 17.23 -21.62
C SER A 257 36.79 17.68 -20.68
N GLY A 258 37.69 16.80 -20.24
CA GLY A 258 38.78 17.08 -19.33
C GLY A 258 38.35 17.35 -17.87
N ARG A 259 37.09 17.06 -17.52
CA ARG A 259 36.58 17.18 -16.14
C ARG A 259 37.20 16.16 -15.19
N ILE A 260 37.56 15.00 -15.71
CA ILE A 260 38.29 13.95 -14.98
C ILE A 260 39.45 13.44 -15.80
N ASN A 261 40.43 12.80 -15.16
CA ASN A 261 41.54 12.13 -15.83
C ASN A 261 41.29 10.63 -16.02
N GLU A 262 42.12 9.97 -16.85
CA GLU A 262 42.00 8.52 -17.13
C GLU A 262 42.02 7.65 -15.89
N ALA A 263 42.91 7.96 -14.91
CA ALA A 263 42.99 7.16 -13.68
C ALA A 263 41.69 7.23 -12.89
N ARG A 264 41.06 8.41 -12.85
CA ARG A 264 39.77 8.59 -12.19
C ARG A 264 38.63 7.92 -12.93
N ALA A 265 38.60 8.05 -14.27
CA ALA A 265 37.62 7.37 -15.12
C ALA A 265 37.65 5.86 -14.94
N ASN A 266 38.84 5.25 -14.96
CA ASN A 266 39.02 3.82 -14.77
C ASN A 266 38.61 3.37 -13.36
N ALA A 267 38.92 4.16 -12.31
CA ALA A 267 38.48 3.86 -10.95
C ALA A 267 36.95 3.84 -10.85
N ILE A 268 36.26 4.82 -11.45
CA ILE A 268 34.79 4.89 -11.46
C ILE A 268 34.21 3.68 -12.21
N LYS A 269 34.71 3.35 -13.41
CA LYS A 269 34.23 2.20 -14.19
C LYS A 269 34.40 0.87 -13.46
N ASN A 270 35.50 0.70 -12.70
CA ASN A 270 35.70 -0.49 -11.87
C ASN A 270 34.68 -0.56 -10.72
N GLU A 271 34.26 0.57 -10.16
CA GLU A 271 33.17 0.58 -9.16
C GLU A 271 31.79 0.30 -9.81
N LEU A 272 31.52 0.86 -11.00
CA LEU A 272 30.27 0.60 -11.73
C LEU A 272 30.09 -0.88 -12.05
N ALA A 273 31.18 -1.58 -12.43
CA ALA A 273 31.14 -3.02 -12.69
C ALA A 273 30.71 -3.87 -11.49
N LYS A 274 30.79 -3.33 -10.26
CA LYS A 274 30.32 -4.03 -9.05
C LYS A 274 28.81 -3.92 -8.85
N ILE A 275 28.09 -3.10 -9.61
CA ILE A 275 26.64 -2.92 -9.48
C ILE A 275 25.89 -4.24 -9.63
N GLU A 276 26.29 -5.08 -10.60
CA GLU A 276 25.65 -6.37 -10.85
C GLU A 276 25.90 -7.40 -9.74
N THR A 277 27.00 -7.29 -9.02
CA THR A 277 27.44 -8.27 -8.03
C THR A 277 27.20 -7.85 -6.59
N ALA A 278 26.87 -6.58 -6.34
CA ALA A 278 26.65 -6.07 -4.99
C ALA A 278 25.42 -6.72 -4.35
N SER A 279 25.63 -7.46 -3.28
CA SER A 279 24.58 -8.21 -2.58
C SER A 279 24.49 -7.87 -1.09
N THR A 280 25.57 -7.35 -0.49
CA THR A 280 25.59 -6.97 0.92
C THR A 280 25.22 -5.52 1.13
N LYS A 281 24.67 -5.21 2.31
CA LYS A 281 24.29 -3.84 2.67
C LYS A 281 25.50 -2.88 2.67
N GLU A 282 26.67 -3.36 3.06
CA GLU A 282 27.93 -2.62 3.08
C GLU A 282 28.39 -2.28 1.66
N GLU A 283 28.36 -3.25 0.74
CA GLU A 283 28.66 -3.05 -0.68
C GLU A 283 27.71 -2.06 -1.32
N ILE A 284 26.42 -2.21 -1.10
CA ILE A 284 25.38 -1.30 -1.60
C ILE A 284 25.63 0.13 -1.09
N THR A 285 25.92 0.30 0.20
CA THR A 285 26.17 1.63 0.79
C THR A 285 27.43 2.27 0.23
N SER A 286 28.49 1.48 0.04
CA SER A 286 29.75 1.95 -0.56
C SER A 286 29.56 2.42 -2.00
N LEU A 287 28.85 1.62 -2.81
CA LEU A 287 28.53 1.96 -4.19
C LEU A 287 27.62 3.19 -4.30
N GLN A 288 26.63 3.33 -3.43
CA GLN A 288 25.78 4.53 -3.36
C GLN A 288 26.60 5.80 -3.07
N ALA A 289 27.59 5.71 -2.17
CA ALA A 289 28.46 6.84 -1.88
C ALA A 289 29.30 7.21 -3.11
N THR A 290 29.83 6.23 -3.85
CA THR A 290 30.58 6.44 -5.10
C THR A 290 29.69 7.06 -6.19
N LEU A 291 28.48 6.54 -6.39
CA LEU A 291 27.52 7.05 -7.37
C LEU A 291 27.07 8.49 -7.05
N LYS A 292 26.89 8.83 -5.75
CA LYS A 292 26.63 10.23 -5.33
C LYS A 292 27.77 11.18 -5.69
N VAL A 293 29.02 10.74 -5.56
CA VAL A 293 30.19 11.55 -5.93
C VAL A 293 30.26 11.74 -7.45
N VAL A 294 29.89 10.74 -8.22
CA VAL A 294 29.80 10.83 -9.69
C VAL A 294 28.67 11.78 -10.08
N SER A 295 27.46 11.60 -9.55
CA SER A 295 26.30 12.44 -9.90
C SER A 295 26.39 13.88 -9.38
N ALA A 296 27.01 14.12 -8.22
CA ALA A 296 27.17 15.48 -7.67
C ALA A 296 28.17 16.34 -8.42
N LYS A 297 28.99 15.75 -9.29
CA LYS A 297 29.91 16.48 -10.17
C LYS A 297 29.35 16.73 -11.57
N LEU A 298 28.18 16.16 -11.87
CA LEU A 298 27.43 16.34 -13.12
C LEU A 298 26.41 17.50 -13.04
N ASN A 299 26.28 18.12 -11.88
CA ASN A 299 25.55 19.38 -11.64
C ASN A 299 26.58 20.53 -11.43
#